data_2ef110529c10628102d970106fedc124
#
_entry.id   2ef110529c10628102d970106fedc124
#
_cell.length_a   1.000
_cell.length_b   1.000
_cell.length_c   1.000
_cell.angle_alpha   90.00
_cell.angle_beta   90.00
_cell.angle_gamma   90.00
#
_symmetry.space_group_name_H-M   'P 1'
#
loop_
_entity.id
_entity.type
_entity.pdbx_description
1 polymer ?
#
loop_
_entity_poly.entity_id
_entity_poly.type
_entity_poly.pdbx_seq_one_letter_code
_entity_poly.pdbx_strand_id
1 'polypeptide(L)'
;MKLKAVITAAAPGQRHILHQTLATPDNRRPTMGEFLLELLADAVDEIAIVIPAGDRAPFEALFAGSGRRITLIEQSEAKGYAHAIYQAREFVGAEPFLHLVGDHFYLADQGPVSALTNELVRIHEAEGCSVSAVLPTREGLLPYFGAVGGPALGGKLYQVETVLEKPTPTQAERELVAAGLRQGHYLCFFGIHLFSAGLMEILHAHVEASGAAPSLSYALQLLARQERYLATVLPGRRFDIGSKYGLLQAQLALGLQGQDREEILTMMLELTAR
;
A
#
# COMPACT_ATOMS: atom_id res chain seq x y z
N MET A 1 -21.13 -3.52 -0.40
CA MET A 1 -20.85 -2.35 -1.26
C MET A 1 -19.84 -2.77 -2.30
N LYS A 2 -20.00 -2.38 -3.56
CA LYS A 2 -18.98 -2.66 -4.59
C LYS A 2 -17.97 -1.52 -4.57
N LEU A 3 -16.74 -1.82 -4.16
CA LEU A 3 -15.67 -0.84 -4.09
C LEU A 3 -14.89 -0.76 -5.40
N LYS A 4 -14.34 0.41 -5.67
CA LYS A 4 -13.31 0.64 -6.67
C LYS A 4 -11.93 0.57 -6.03
N ALA A 5 -10.91 0.21 -6.81
CA ALA A 5 -9.53 0.30 -6.36
C ALA A 5 -8.69 1.17 -7.29
N VAL A 6 -7.69 1.81 -6.72
CA VAL A 6 -6.66 2.58 -7.42
C VAL A 6 -5.30 2.00 -7.07
N ILE A 7 -4.57 1.49 -8.06
CA ILE A 7 -3.18 1.06 -7.92
C ILE A 7 -2.29 2.13 -8.55
N THR A 8 -1.36 2.69 -7.80
CA THR A 8 -0.40 3.65 -8.34
C THR A 8 0.88 2.96 -8.78
N ALA A 9 1.16 2.99 -10.08
CA ALA A 9 2.31 2.38 -10.73
C ALA A 9 3.01 3.36 -11.71
N ALA A 10 2.94 4.67 -11.42
CA ALA A 10 3.41 5.72 -12.32
C ALA A 10 4.84 6.21 -12.01
N ALA A 11 5.49 5.74 -10.94
CA ALA A 11 6.87 6.13 -10.65
C ALA A 11 7.87 5.54 -11.67
N PRO A 12 9.00 6.22 -11.94
CA PRO A 12 10.03 5.70 -12.82
C PRO A 12 10.48 4.29 -12.40
N GLY A 13 10.50 3.35 -13.35
CA GLY A 13 10.89 1.96 -13.11
C GLY A 13 9.76 1.03 -12.63
N GLN A 14 8.61 1.51 -12.23
CA GLN A 14 7.50 0.67 -11.75
C GLN A 14 6.93 -0.28 -12.82
N ARG A 15 7.02 0.07 -14.11
CA ARG A 15 6.71 -0.87 -15.19
C ARG A 15 7.44 -2.20 -15.02
N HIS A 16 8.74 -2.14 -14.74
CA HIS A 16 9.56 -3.35 -14.54
C HIS A 16 9.19 -4.09 -13.27
N ILE A 17 8.76 -3.40 -12.23
CA ILE A 17 8.35 -4.00 -10.95
C ILE A 17 7.11 -4.86 -11.13
N LEU A 18 6.04 -4.35 -11.77
CA LEU A 18 4.80 -5.12 -11.95
C LEU A 18 4.97 -6.35 -12.85
N HIS A 19 5.97 -6.37 -13.72
CA HIS A 19 6.33 -7.53 -14.52
C HIS A 19 7.27 -8.53 -13.82
N GLN A 20 7.83 -8.19 -12.64
CA GLN A 20 8.64 -9.14 -11.87
C GLN A 20 7.79 -10.33 -11.45
N THR A 21 8.37 -11.51 -11.49
CA THR A 21 7.71 -12.74 -11.07
C THR A 21 8.33 -13.28 -9.78
N LEU A 22 7.51 -13.90 -8.96
CA LEU A 22 7.93 -14.62 -7.76
C LEU A 22 7.53 -16.09 -7.91
N ALA A 23 8.46 -17.00 -7.60
CA ALA A 23 8.15 -18.41 -7.56
C ALA A 23 7.33 -18.73 -6.31
N THR A 24 6.19 -19.38 -6.50
CA THR A 24 5.32 -19.82 -5.41
C THR A 24 5.57 -21.28 -5.07
N PRO A 25 5.23 -21.74 -3.85
CA PRO A 25 5.42 -23.15 -3.46
C PRO A 25 4.66 -24.17 -4.33
N ASP A 26 3.63 -23.74 -5.06
CA ASP A 26 2.89 -24.53 -6.02
C ASP A 26 3.46 -24.47 -7.46
N ASN A 27 4.71 -24.05 -7.61
CA ASN A 27 5.44 -23.93 -8.89
C ASN A 27 4.85 -22.93 -9.91
N ARG A 28 3.92 -22.06 -9.51
CA ARG A 28 3.52 -20.94 -10.36
C ARG A 28 4.58 -19.82 -10.30
N ARG A 29 4.52 -18.93 -11.26
CA ARG A 29 5.35 -17.73 -11.32
C ARG A 29 4.51 -16.50 -11.64
N PRO A 30 3.54 -16.14 -10.77
CA PRO A 30 2.74 -14.96 -10.98
C PRO A 30 3.60 -13.69 -10.97
N THR A 31 3.17 -12.72 -11.74
CA THR A 31 3.77 -11.38 -11.73
C THR A 31 3.36 -10.60 -10.48
N MET A 32 4.09 -9.57 -10.16
CA MET A 32 3.70 -8.64 -9.10
C MET A 32 2.32 -8.01 -9.36
N GLY A 33 1.99 -7.75 -10.63
CA GLY A 33 0.66 -7.28 -11.03
C GLY A 33 -0.44 -8.27 -10.64
N GLU A 34 -0.25 -9.56 -10.91
CA GLU A 34 -1.21 -10.61 -10.53
C GLU A 34 -1.35 -10.73 -9.00
N PHE A 35 -0.27 -10.63 -8.23
CA PHE A 35 -0.35 -10.61 -6.76
C PHE A 35 -1.16 -9.42 -6.22
N LEU A 36 -1.05 -8.23 -6.84
CA LEU A 36 -1.89 -7.09 -6.45
C LEU A 36 -3.37 -7.30 -6.80
N LEU A 37 -3.67 -8.00 -7.90
CA LEU A 37 -5.05 -8.38 -8.24
C LEU A 37 -5.60 -9.42 -7.26
N GLU A 38 -4.80 -10.40 -6.82
CA GLU A 38 -5.19 -11.37 -5.79
C GLU A 38 -5.50 -10.68 -4.45
N LEU A 39 -4.75 -9.64 -4.07
CA LEU A 39 -4.99 -8.84 -2.87
C LEU A 39 -6.36 -8.14 -2.89
N LEU A 40 -6.88 -7.80 -4.08
CA LEU A 40 -8.16 -7.12 -4.28
C LEU A 40 -9.33 -8.08 -4.57
N ALA A 41 -9.10 -9.41 -4.62
CA ALA A 41 -9.97 -10.38 -5.27
C ALA A 41 -11.44 -10.30 -4.85
N ASP A 42 -11.71 -10.16 -3.55
CA ASP A 42 -13.08 -10.26 -3.00
C ASP A 42 -13.72 -8.90 -2.73
N ALA A 43 -12.90 -7.84 -2.67
CA ALA A 43 -13.33 -6.53 -2.19
C ALA A 43 -13.74 -5.55 -3.31
N VAL A 44 -13.33 -5.82 -4.57
CA VAL A 44 -13.33 -4.81 -5.63
C VAL A 44 -13.85 -5.35 -6.95
N ASP A 45 -14.71 -4.57 -7.64
CA ASP A 45 -15.22 -4.89 -8.98
C ASP A 45 -14.44 -4.20 -10.11
N GLU A 46 -13.98 -2.97 -9.89
CA GLU A 46 -13.33 -2.13 -10.88
C GLU A 46 -11.99 -1.60 -10.34
N ILE A 47 -10.97 -1.66 -11.17
CA ILE A 47 -9.59 -1.31 -10.79
C ILE A 47 -9.07 -0.27 -11.76
N ALA A 48 -8.63 0.89 -11.27
CA ALA A 48 -7.79 1.80 -12.02
C ALA A 48 -6.32 1.55 -11.70
N ILE A 49 -5.49 1.49 -12.72
CA ILE A 49 -4.02 1.43 -12.56
C ILE A 49 -3.45 2.70 -13.17
N VAL A 50 -2.84 3.53 -12.33
CA VAL A 50 -2.19 4.76 -12.76
C VAL A 50 -0.78 4.44 -13.20
N ILE A 51 -0.47 4.67 -14.47
CA ILE A 51 0.76 4.28 -15.15
C ILE A 51 1.53 5.50 -15.68
N PRO A 52 2.84 5.37 -15.99
CA PRO A 52 3.56 6.43 -16.70
C PRO A 52 2.98 6.64 -18.11
N ALA A 53 3.03 7.89 -18.59
CA ALA A 53 2.66 8.18 -19.96
C ALA A 53 3.49 7.40 -20.98
N GLY A 54 2.82 6.85 -22.00
CA GLY A 54 3.43 6.06 -23.07
C GLY A 54 3.70 4.59 -22.73
N ASP A 55 3.38 4.13 -21.53
CA ASP A 55 3.59 2.73 -21.12
C ASP A 55 2.30 1.87 -21.23
N ARG A 56 1.24 2.36 -21.86
CA ARG A 56 -0.07 1.70 -21.95
C ARG A 56 0.01 0.27 -22.46
N ALA A 57 0.62 0.05 -23.63
CA ALA A 57 0.64 -1.27 -24.27
C ALA A 57 1.29 -2.39 -23.44
N PRO A 58 2.44 -2.19 -22.75
CA PRO A 58 2.96 -3.17 -21.81
C PRO A 58 2.00 -3.54 -20.66
N PHE A 59 1.30 -2.54 -20.10
CA PHE A 59 0.33 -2.80 -19.03
C PHE A 59 -0.94 -3.49 -19.52
N GLU A 60 -1.44 -3.15 -20.72
CA GLU A 60 -2.54 -3.86 -21.36
C GLU A 60 -2.19 -5.35 -21.55
N ALA A 61 -0.98 -5.63 -22.04
CA ALA A 61 -0.51 -7.01 -22.20
C ALA A 61 -0.40 -7.76 -20.87
N LEU A 62 0.09 -7.09 -19.81
CA LEU A 62 0.23 -7.67 -18.47
C LEU A 62 -1.11 -8.14 -17.90
N PHE A 63 -2.17 -7.38 -18.10
CA PHE A 63 -3.48 -7.63 -17.49
C PHE A 63 -4.53 -8.22 -18.43
N ALA A 64 -4.22 -8.48 -19.70
CA ALA A 64 -5.16 -8.95 -20.72
C ALA A 64 -5.91 -10.24 -20.34
N GLY A 65 -5.25 -11.15 -19.59
CA GLY A 65 -5.83 -12.43 -19.16
C GLY A 65 -6.44 -12.42 -17.75
N SER A 66 -6.49 -11.28 -17.07
CA SER A 66 -6.85 -11.21 -15.64
C SER A 66 -8.33 -11.48 -15.35
N GLY A 67 -9.22 -11.36 -16.34
CA GLY A 67 -10.68 -11.44 -16.16
C GLY A 67 -11.28 -10.29 -15.32
N ARG A 68 -10.48 -9.27 -14.96
CA ARG A 68 -10.87 -8.12 -14.14
C ARG A 68 -11.19 -6.90 -15.00
N ARG A 69 -12.08 -6.03 -14.53
CA ARG A 69 -12.35 -4.72 -15.16
C ARG A 69 -11.26 -3.74 -14.77
N ILE A 70 -10.28 -3.55 -15.65
CA ILE A 70 -9.12 -2.69 -15.42
C ILE A 70 -9.17 -1.48 -16.34
N THR A 71 -9.01 -0.29 -15.77
CA THR A 71 -8.86 0.99 -16.47
C THR A 71 -7.44 1.49 -16.28
N LEU A 72 -6.69 1.67 -17.36
CA LEU A 72 -5.36 2.29 -17.32
C LEU A 72 -5.48 3.80 -17.43
N ILE A 73 -4.89 4.51 -16.48
CA ILE A 73 -4.87 5.98 -16.42
C ILE A 73 -3.43 6.44 -16.52
N GLU A 74 -3.12 7.27 -17.52
CA GLU A 74 -1.76 7.76 -17.72
C GLU A 74 -1.50 9.01 -16.87
N GLN A 75 -0.45 9.01 -16.09
CA GLN A 75 0.09 10.20 -15.46
C GLN A 75 1.04 10.89 -16.45
N SER A 76 0.59 11.96 -17.09
CA SER A 76 1.35 12.68 -18.12
C SER A 76 2.63 13.34 -17.60
N GLU A 77 2.64 13.75 -16.33
CA GLU A 77 3.76 14.42 -15.69
C GLU A 77 4.04 13.78 -14.33
N ALA A 78 5.32 13.48 -14.03
CA ALA A 78 5.76 12.88 -12.78
C ALA A 78 5.75 13.90 -11.62
N LYS A 79 4.54 14.36 -11.22
CA LYS A 79 4.33 15.37 -10.16
C LYS A 79 4.17 14.75 -8.76
N GLY A 80 4.65 13.53 -8.56
CA GLY A 80 4.64 12.87 -7.25
C GLY A 80 3.47 11.90 -7.03
N TYR A 81 3.52 11.25 -5.87
CA TYR A 81 2.65 10.13 -5.51
C TYR A 81 1.17 10.53 -5.34
N ALA A 82 0.91 11.61 -4.59
CA ALA A 82 -0.46 12.10 -4.42
C ALA A 82 -1.08 12.57 -5.75
N HIS A 83 -0.26 13.10 -6.67
CA HIS A 83 -0.72 13.45 -8.00
C HIS A 83 -1.12 12.20 -8.80
N ALA A 84 -0.40 11.08 -8.66
CA ALA A 84 -0.80 9.82 -9.28
C ALA A 84 -2.19 9.36 -8.76
N ILE A 85 -2.45 9.45 -7.45
CA ILE A 85 -3.77 9.14 -6.89
C ILE A 85 -4.83 10.09 -7.49
N TYR A 86 -4.54 11.37 -7.58
CA TYR A 86 -5.45 12.38 -8.11
C TYR A 86 -5.84 12.14 -9.57
N GLN A 87 -4.98 11.54 -10.40
CA GLN A 87 -5.31 11.17 -11.78
C GLN A 87 -6.51 10.22 -11.85
N ALA A 88 -6.79 9.44 -10.82
CA ALA A 88 -7.94 8.55 -10.76
C ALA A 88 -9.24 9.22 -10.30
N ARG A 89 -9.28 10.56 -10.14
CA ARG A 89 -10.43 11.30 -9.58
C ARG A 89 -11.72 11.03 -10.34
N GLU A 90 -11.70 11.09 -11.67
CA GLU A 90 -12.90 10.84 -12.49
C GLU A 90 -13.37 9.38 -12.41
N PHE A 91 -12.43 8.45 -12.33
CA PHE A 91 -12.74 7.02 -12.14
C PHE A 91 -13.38 6.76 -10.76
N VAL A 92 -12.83 7.33 -9.70
CA VAL A 92 -13.32 7.15 -8.32
C VAL A 92 -14.68 7.84 -8.14
N GLY A 93 -14.83 9.07 -8.64
CA GLY A 93 -16.01 9.90 -8.38
C GLY A 93 -16.09 10.32 -6.92
N ALA A 94 -17.31 10.27 -6.36
CA ALA A 94 -17.60 10.61 -4.96
C ALA A 94 -17.72 9.38 -4.06
N GLU A 95 -17.12 8.26 -4.44
CA GLU A 95 -17.23 7.00 -3.70
C GLU A 95 -15.97 6.71 -2.87
N PRO A 96 -16.06 5.95 -1.77
CA PRO A 96 -14.90 5.39 -1.11
C PRO A 96 -14.14 4.45 -2.05
N PHE A 97 -12.83 4.37 -1.88
CA PHE A 97 -11.99 3.52 -2.73
C PHE A 97 -10.81 2.91 -1.98
N LEU A 98 -10.45 1.71 -2.37
CA LEU A 98 -9.18 1.09 -1.96
C LEU A 98 -8.03 1.70 -2.76
N HIS A 99 -6.92 1.96 -2.09
CA HIS A 99 -5.68 2.41 -2.72
C HIS A 99 -4.53 1.50 -2.34
N LEU A 100 -3.75 1.08 -3.36
CA LEU A 100 -2.56 0.26 -3.22
C LEU A 100 -1.35 0.91 -3.90
N VAL A 101 -0.19 0.81 -3.27
CA VAL A 101 1.08 1.13 -3.95
C VAL A 101 1.51 -0.04 -4.83
N GLY A 102 1.93 0.24 -6.06
CA GLY A 102 2.25 -0.78 -7.07
C GLY A 102 3.61 -1.44 -6.93
N ASP A 103 4.47 -0.96 -6.02
CA ASP A 103 5.84 -1.45 -5.81
C ASP A 103 6.02 -2.26 -4.53
N HIS A 104 4.91 -2.65 -3.88
CA HIS A 104 4.95 -3.45 -2.67
C HIS A 104 4.37 -4.84 -2.88
N PHE A 105 5.07 -5.84 -2.40
CA PHE A 105 4.57 -7.20 -2.26
C PHE A 105 4.06 -7.42 -0.84
N TYR A 106 2.92 -8.10 -0.72
CA TYR A 106 2.25 -8.33 0.56
C TYR A 106 2.08 -9.82 0.84
N LEU A 107 2.35 -10.21 2.08
CA LEU A 107 2.07 -11.56 2.59
C LEU A 107 1.17 -11.45 3.81
N ALA A 108 0.06 -12.19 3.83
CA ALA A 108 -0.71 -12.40 5.04
C ALA A 108 0.02 -13.42 5.94
N ASP A 109 -0.03 -13.23 7.26
CA ASP A 109 0.55 -14.19 8.21
C ASP A 109 -0.22 -15.52 8.19
N GLN A 110 -1.52 -15.47 7.88
CA GLN A 110 -2.40 -16.63 7.75
C GLN A 110 -3.50 -16.35 6.71
N GLY A 111 -3.95 -17.41 6.01
CA GLY A 111 -5.04 -17.33 5.04
C GLY A 111 -4.68 -16.64 3.73
N PRO A 112 -5.68 -16.27 2.92
CA PRO A 112 -5.46 -15.60 1.65
C PRO A 112 -5.00 -14.16 1.84
N VAL A 113 -4.22 -13.65 0.90
CA VAL A 113 -3.70 -12.27 0.97
C VAL A 113 -4.83 -11.22 0.91
N SER A 114 -5.97 -11.53 0.27
CA SER A 114 -7.17 -10.68 0.24
C SER A 114 -7.77 -10.41 1.63
N ALA A 115 -7.45 -11.23 2.64
CA ALA A 115 -7.87 -10.96 4.02
C ALA A 115 -7.35 -9.60 4.55
N LEU A 116 -6.20 -9.12 4.02
CA LEU A 116 -5.64 -7.83 4.39
C LEU A 116 -6.53 -6.66 3.93
N THR A 117 -7.01 -6.68 2.70
CA THR A 117 -7.92 -5.64 2.17
C THR A 117 -9.33 -5.78 2.74
N ASN A 118 -9.82 -7.01 2.90
CA ASN A 118 -11.14 -7.27 3.49
C ASN A 118 -11.24 -6.72 4.93
N GLU A 119 -10.15 -6.73 5.69
CA GLU A 119 -10.15 -6.14 7.03
C GLU A 119 -10.35 -4.62 7.00
N LEU A 120 -9.73 -3.90 6.04
CA LEU A 120 -9.98 -2.47 5.86
C LEU A 120 -11.43 -2.21 5.47
N VAL A 121 -11.99 -3.01 4.57
CA VAL A 121 -13.40 -2.90 4.16
C VAL A 121 -14.32 -3.10 5.35
N ARG A 122 -14.09 -4.13 6.16
CA ARG A 122 -14.87 -4.41 7.37
C ARG A 122 -14.84 -3.24 8.37
N ILE A 123 -13.67 -2.65 8.58
CA ILE A 123 -13.54 -1.49 9.48
C ILE A 123 -14.24 -0.27 8.88
N HIS A 124 -14.06 0.00 7.60
CA HIS A 124 -14.74 1.10 6.91
C HIS A 124 -16.28 0.97 6.99
N GLU A 125 -16.81 -0.21 6.73
CA GLU A 125 -18.26 -0.46 6.81
C GLU A 125 -18.80 -0.29 8.25
N ALA A 126 -18.02 -0.64 9.27
CA ALA A 126 -18.39 -0.49 10.66
C ALA A 126 -18.30 0.96 11.16
N GLU A 127 -17.28 1.71 10.71
CA GLU A 127 -16.91 3.01 11.29
C GLU A 127 -17.29 4.20 10.38
N GLY A 128 -17.58 3.95 9.10
CA GLY A 128 -18.00 4.97 8.12
C GLY A 128 -16.90 5.99 7.78
N CYS A 129 -15.62 5.62 7.87
CA CYS A 129 -14.51 6.57 7.73
C CYS A 129 -13.31 5.98 6.99
N SER A 130 -12.35 6.82 6.63
CA SER A 130 -11.08 6.40 6.03
C SER A 130 -10.28 5.50 6.98
N VAL A 131 -9.62 4.46 6.43
CA VAL A 131 -8.80 3.51 7.18
C VAL A 131 -7.50 3.25 6.43
N SER A 132 -6.37 3.35 7.12
CA SER A 132 -5.06 2.95 6.57
C SER A 132 -4.48 1.76 7.29
N ALA A 133 -3.92 0.83 6.54
CA ALA A 133 -3.08 -0.21 7.10
C ALA A 133 -1.73 0.37 7.56
N VAL A 134 -1.29 -0.03 8.73
CA VAL A 134 0.00 0.37 9.32
C VAL A 134 0.75 -0.84 9.86
N LEU A 135 2.04 -0.68 10.05
CA LEU A 135 2.91 -1.70 10.64
C LEU A 135 3.81 -1.08 11.70
N PRO A 136 3.92 -1.66 12.91
CA PRO A 136 4.93 -1.28 13.87
C PRO A 136 6.33 -1.43 13.27
N THR A 137 7.02 -0.32 13.08
CA THR A 137 8.29 -0.24 12.35
C THR A 137 9.35 0.38 13.25
N ARG A 138 10.57 -0.18 13.25
CA ARG A 138 11.70 0.34 14.03
C ARG A 138 12.11 1.74 13.56
N GLU A 139 12.54 2.57 14.47
CA GLU A 139 12.96 3.96 14.22
C GLU A 139 13.99 4.12 13.10
N GLY A 140 14.94 3.18 12.96
CA GLY A 140 15.94 3.21 11.89
C GLY A 140 15.36 3.08 10.47
N LEU A 141 14.08 2.72 10.33
CA LEU A 141 13.38 2.61 9.04
C LEU A 141 12.44 3.79 8.77
N LEU A 142 12.27 4.72 9.70
CA LEU A 142 11.44 5.92 9.53
C LEU A 142 11.76 6.74 8.27
N PRO A 143 13.03 6.88 7.85
CA PRO A 143 13.37 7.63 6.63
C PRO A 143 12.75 7.10 5.33
N TYR A 144 12.17 5.91 5.37
CA TYR A 144 11.57 5.28 4.18
C TYR A 144 10.05 5.41 4.12
N PHE A 145 9.38 5.80 5.22
CA PHE A 145 7.91 5.68 5.33
C PHE A 145 7.26 6.93 5.91
N GLY A 146 6.05 7.20 5.46
CA GLY A 146 5.11 8.01 6.21
C GLY A 146 4.66 7.26 7.46
N ALA A 147 4.44 7.98 8.56
CA ALA A 147 4.08 7.41 9.85
C ALA A 147 2.93 8.19 10.51
N VAL A 148 2.20 7.51 11.39
CA VAL A 148 1.04 8.08 12.08
C VAL A 148 1.14 7.93 13.58
N GLY A 149 0.48 8.84 14.31
CA GLY A 149 0.32 8.82 15.74
C GLY A 149 -1.12 9.14 16.15
N GLY A 150 -1.49 8.67 17.35
CA GLY A 150 -2.78 8.94 17.96
C GLY A 150 -3.21 7.83 18.93
N PRO A 151 -4.35 8.02 19.63
CA PRO A 151 -4.79 7.10 20.68
C PRO A 151 -5.23 5.74 20.12
N ALA A 152 -4.92 4.69 20.88
CA ALA A 152 -5.43 3.34 20.63
C ALA A 152 -6.93 3.29 20.99
N LEU A 153 -7.72 2.70 20.07
CA LEU A 153 -9.16 2.48 20.26
C LEU A 153 -9.51 1.06 20.74
N GLY A 154 -8.49 0.23 20.90
CA GLY A 154 -8.63 -1.17 21.31
C GLY A 154 -8.18 -2.12 20.20
N GLY A 155 -7.71 -3.31 20.58
CA GLY A 155 -7.15 -4.27 19.65
C GLY A 155 -5.94 -3.70 18.90
N LYS A 156 -6.05 -3.65 17.58
CA LYS A 156 -5.01 -3.14 16.66
C LYS A 156 -5.44 -1.85 15.96
N LEU A 157 -6.49 -1.18 16.46
CA LEU A 157 -7.09 0.01 15.86
C LEU A 157 -6.66 1.28 16.58
N TYR A 158 -6.34 2.32 15.82
CA TYR A 158 -5.88 3.62 16.31
C TYR A 158 -6.64 4.74 15.61
N GLN A 159 -6.94 5.83 16.34
CA GLN A 159 -7.36 7.08 15.74
C GLN A 159 -6.12 7.78 15.18
N VAL A 160 -6.16 8.22 13.92
CA VAL A 160 -5.08 9.04 13.35
C VAL A 160 -5.29 10.50 13.71
N GLU A 161 -4.35 11.09 14.42
CA GLU A 161 -4.33 12.51 14.77
C GLU A 161 -3.16 13.23 14.10
N THR A 162 -2.03 12.56 13.98
CA THR A 162 -0.81 13.11 13.39
C THR A 162 -0.31 12.21 12.25
N VAL A 163 0.07 12.83 11.14
CA VAL A 163 0.71 12.17 10.00
C VAL A 163 1.99 12.91 9.65
N LEU A 164 3.11 12.21 9.63
CA LEU A 164 4.42 12.75 9.25
C LEU A 164 5.02 11.95 8.09
N GLU A 165 5.62 12.67 7.14
CA GLU A 165 6.39 12.07 6.06
C GLU A 165 7.85 11.89 6.48
N LYS A 166 8.32 10.65 6.49
CA LYS A 166 9.73 10.30 6.75
C LYS A 166 10.32 11.03 7.97
N PRO A 167 9.66 10.94 9.14
CA PRO A 167 10.07 11.71 10.30
C PRO A 167 11.46 11.27 10.80
N THR A 168 12.17 12.20 11.40
CA THR A 168 13.35 11.85 12.20
C THR A 168 12.93 11.12 13.48
N PRO A 169 13.80 10.31 14.11
CA PRO A 169 13.50 9.67 15.39
C PRO A 169 12.99 10.64 16.45
N THR A 170 13.62 11.80 16.57
CA THR A 170 13.23 12.83 17.54
C THR A 170 11.84 13.42 17.26
N GLN A 171 11.48 13.61 15.98
CA GLN A 171 10.13 14.06 15.62
C GLN A 171 9.11 12.97 15.94
N ALA A 172 9.42 11.72 15.59
CA ALA A 172 8.53 10.59 15.83
C ALA A 172 8.28 10.37 17.34
N GLU A 173 9.31 10.43 18.17
CA GLU A 173 9.19 10.31 19.62
C GLU A 173 8.27 11.38 20.22
N ARG A 174 8.34 12.60 19.71
CA ARG A 174 7.55 13.73 20.21
C ARG A 174 6.11 13.75 19.70
N GLU A 175 5.89 13.37 18.43
CA GLU A 175 4.64 13.66 17.72
C GLU A 175 3.83 12.41 17.32
N LEU A 176 4.46 11.22 17.28
CA LEU A 176 3.81 9.98 16.85
C LEU A 176 3.60 9.02 18.02
N VAL A 177 2.98 9.50 19.08
CA VAL A 177 2.67 8.68 20.25
C VAL A 177 1.53 7.72 19.90
N ALA A 178 1.76 6.42 20.09
CA ALA A 178 0.75 5.38 19.94
C ALA A 178 0.92 4.34 21.07
N ALA A 179 -0.13 4.15 21.85
CA ALA A 179 -0.09 3.24 22.99
C ALA A 179 0.04 1.77 22.54
N GLY A 180 0.69 0.94 23.35
CA GLY A 180 0.82 -0.50 23.11
C GLY A 180 1.95 -0.91 22.17
N LEU A 181 2.75 0.04 21.66
CA LEU A 181 3.92 -0.27 20.86
C LEU A 181 5.16 -0.50 21.74
N ARG A 182 6.06 -1.35 21.23
CA ARG A 182 7.41 -1.47 21.80
C ARG A 182 8.15 -0.15 21.62
N GLN A 183 8.96 0.23 22.61
CA GLN A 183 9.82 1.41 22.54
C GLN A 183 10.68 1.43 21.24
N GLY A 184 10.82 2.58 20.62
CA GLY A 184 11.53 2.74 19.34
C GLY A 184 10.80 2.14 18.13
N HIS A 185 9.49 1.86 18.26
CA HIS A 185 8.63 1.44 17.15
C HIS A 185 7.50 2.45 16.94
N TYR A 186 7.17 2.69 15.68
CA TYR A 186 6.17 3.66 15.25
C TYR A 186 5.25 3.03 14.21
N LEU A 187 4.02 3.51 14.12
CA LEU A 187 3.05 3.05 13.12
C LEU A 187 3.39 3.67 11.77
N CYS A 188 4.03 2.90 10.89
CA CYS A 188 4.31 3.33 9.52
C CYS A 188 3.29 2.78 8.55
N PHE A 189 2.93 3.56 7.53
CA PHE A 189 1.99 3.12 6.51
C PHE A 189 2.42 1.81 5.85
N PHE A 190 1.45 0.93 5.65
CA PHE A 190 1.65 -0.38 5.05
C PHE A 190 1.56 -0.34 3.52
N GLY A 191 0.95 0.71 2.97
CA GLY A 191 0.74 0.89 1.53
C GLY A 191 -0.61 0.36 1.03
N ILE A 192 -1.52 0.02 1.93
CA ILE A 192 -2.90 -0.33 1.66
C ILE A 192 -3.79 0.65 2.43
N HIS A 193 -4.72 1.28 1.74
CA HIS A 193 -5.61 2.27 2.32
C HIS A 193 -7.03 2.08 1.77
N LEU A 194 -8.02 2.38 2.57
CA LEU A 194 -9.38 2.62 2.13
C LEU A 194 -9.72 4.07 2.48
N PHE A 195 -9.89 4.89 1.49
CA PHE A 195 -10.17 6.31 1.65
C PHE A 195 -11.63 6.62 1.36
N SER A 196 -12.18 7.58 2.10
CA SER A 196 -13.42 8.27 1.76
C SER A 196 -13.22 9.16 0.53
N ALA A 197 -14.29 9.70 -0.02
CA ALA A 197 -14.23 10.73 -1.07
C ALA A 197 -13.46 11.98 -0.63
N GLY A 198 -13.42 12.27 0.67
CA GLY A 198 -12.75 13.44 1.26
C GLY A 198 -11.28 13.58 0.85
N LEU A 199 -10.55 12.47 0.65
CA LEU A 199 -9.18 12.57 0.15
C LEU A 199 -9.13 13.18 -1.26
N MET A 200 -10.02 12.77 -2.18
CA MET A 200 -10.06 13.33 -3.54
C MET A 200 -10.46 14.80 -3.56
N GLU A 201 -11.34 15.22 -2.65
CA GLU A 201 -11.73 16.62 -2.46
C GLU A 201 -10.55 17.47 -1.99
N ILE A 202 -9.79 16.99 -1.00
CA ILE A 202 -8.57 17.65 -0.50
C ILE A 202 -7.54 17.80 -1.63
N LEU A 203 -7.28 16.71 -2.38
CA LEU A 203 -6.32 16.73 -3.48
C LEU A 203 -6.77 17.69 -4.58
N HIS A 204 -8.06 17.69 -4.92
CA HIS A 204 -8.62 18.58 -5.93
C HIS A 204 -8.49 20.05 -5.51
N ALA A 205 -8.95 20.42 -4.33
CA ALA A 205 -8.86 21.78 -3.82
C ALA A 205 -7.41 22.30 -3.81
N HIS A 206 -6.44 21.44 -3.48
CA HIS A 206 -5.04 21.84 -3.47
C HIS A 206 -4.47 22.03 -4.88
N VAL A 207 -4.81 21.15 -5.82
CA VAL A 207 -4.40 21.25 -7.23
C VAL A 207 -4.98 22.52 -7.88
N GLU A 208 -6.26 22.83 -7.64
CA GLU A 208 -6.91 24.05 -8.15
C GLU A 208 -6.23 25.32 -7.59
N ALA A 209 -5.84 25.31 -6.31
CA ALA A 209 -5.23 26.48 -5.67
C ALA A 209 -3.75 26.70 -6.04
N SER A 210 -2.99 25.64 -6.27
CA SER A 210 -1.53 25.69 -6.42
C SER A 210 -0.98 25.16 -7.75
N GLY A 211 -1.82 24.53 -8.57
CA GLY A 211 -1.41 23.85 -9.80
C GLY A 211 -0.63 22.54 -9.58
N ALA A 212 -0.47 22.10 -8.33
CA ALA A 212 0.25 20.90 -7.98
C ALA A 212 -0.43 20.12 -6.84
N ALA A 213 -0.33 18.79 -6.85
CA ALA A 213 -0.78 17.99 -5.71
C ALA A 213 0.20 18.14 -4.53
N PRO A 214 -0.30 18.14 -3.28
CA PRO A 214 0.54 18.14 -2.09
C PRO A 214 1.26 16.79 -1.93
N SER A 215 2.14 16.64 -0.94
CA SER A 215 2.57 15.30 -0.53
C SER A 215 1.37 14.51 0.02
N LEU A 216 1.37 13.19 -0.15
CA LEU A 216 0.27 12.37 0.38
C LEU A 216 0.13 12.52 1.90
N SER A 217 1.23 12.51 2.64
CA SER A 217 1.20 12.67 4.10
C SER A 217 0.59 14.00 4.54
N TYR A 218 0.81 15.08 3.78
CA TYR A 218 0.15 16.37 4.04
C TYR A 218 -1.37 16.28 3.78
N ALA A 219 -1.79 15.66 2.68
CA ALA A 219 -3.21 15.46 2.39
C ALA A 219 -3.88 14.58 3.46
N LEU A 220 -3.21 13.51 3.93
CA LEU A 220 -3.71 12.65 5.00
C LEU A 220 -3.75 13.37 6.36
N GLN A 221 -2.82 14.29 6.62
CA GLN A 221 -2.91 15.15 7.81
C GLN A 221 -4.11 16.09 7.76
N LEU A 222 -4.45 16.63 6.57
CA LEU A 222 -5.68 17.42 6.40
C LEU A 222 -6.92 16.54 6.56
N LEU A 223 -6.93 15.33 5.98
CA LEU A 223 -8.01 14.36 6.13
C LEU A 223 -8.29 14.06 7.61
N ALA A 224 -7.25 13.77 8.39
CA ALA A 224 -7.37 13.50 9.83
C ALA A 224 -7.93 14.68 10.65
N ARG A 225 -7.83 15.91 10.12
CA ARG A 225 -8.42 17.12 10.75
C ARG A 225 -9.88 17.36 10.34
N GLN A 226 -10.28 16.87 9.17
CA GLN A 226 -11.59 17.14 8.59
C GLN A 226 -12.61 16.04 8.89
N GLU A 227 -12.14 14.79 9.00
CA GLU A 227 -12.98 13.63 9.27
C GLU A 227 -12.30 12.65 10.23
N ARG A 228 -13.09 11.70 10.73
CA ARG A 228 -12.53 10.57 11.46
C ARG A 228 -11.68 9.73 10.52
N TYR A 229 -10.44 9.49 10.91
CA TYR A 229 -9.49 8.69 10.15
C TYR A 229 -8.84 7.66 11.05
N LEU A 230 -8.85 6.40 10.65
CA LEU A 230 -8.35 5.28 11.44
C LEU A 230 -7.11 4.65 10.82
N ALA A 231 -6.30 4.05 11.68
CA ALA A 231 -5.21 3.17 11.28
C ALA A 231 -5.36 1.81 11.95
N THR A 232 -5.09 0.73 11.19
CA THR A 232 -5.13 -0.63 11.73
C THR A 232 -3.84 -1.39 11.45
N VAL A 233 -3.36 -2.15 12.44
CA VAL A 233 -2.21 -3.04 12.26
C VAL A 233 -2.70 -4.35 11.67
N LEU A 234 -2.34 -4.61 10.41
CA LEU A 234 -2.72 -5.84 9.71
C LEU A 234 -1.80 -7.02 10.11
N PRO A 235 -2.33 -8.26 10.13
CA PRO A 235 -1.55 -9.47 10.35
C PRO A 235 -0.84 -9.89 9.05
N GLY A 236 0.22 -9.18 8.69
CA GLY A 236 0.95 -9.44 7.46
C GLY A 236 2.27 -8.69 7.38
N ARG A 237 2.98 -8.94 6.31
CA ARG A 237 4.28 -8.34 6.00
C ARG A 237 4.23 -7.68 4.63
N ARG A 238 4.97 -6.58 4.48
CA ARG A 238 5.18 -5.92 3.19
C ARG A 238 6.65 -5.92 2.82
N PHE A 239 6.90 -5.92 1.53
CA PHE A 239 8.24 -5.87 0.94
C PHE A 239 8.24 -4.83 -0.17
N ASP A 240 9.09 -3.82 -0.06
CA ASP A 240 9.31 -2.83 -1.09
C ASP A 240 10.19 -3.44 -2.20
N ILE A 241 9.55 -3.84 -3.31
CA ILE A 241 10.21 -4.50 -4.44
C ILE A 241 11.11 -3.50 -5.21
N GLY A 242 10.83 -2.21 -5.12
CA GLY A 242 11.68 -1.16 -5.70
C GLY A 242 13.01 -0.97 -4.97
N SER A 243 13.15 -1.48 -3.75
CA SER A 243 14.40 -1.42 -3.00
C SER A 243 15.43 -2.43 -3.53
N LYS A 244 16.73 -2.14 -3.28
CA LYS A 244 17.87 -2.92 -3.81
C LYS A 244 17.76 -4.44 -3.65
N TYR A 245 17.22 -4.92 -2.54
CA TYR A 245 17.06 -6.35 -2.22
C TYR A 245 15.60 -6.73 -1.93
N GLY A 246 14.65 -5.87 -2.30
CA GLY A 246 13.24 -6.07 -1.98
C GLY A 246 12.66 -7.32 -2.63
N LEU A 247 12.95 -7.56 -3.91
CA LEU A 247 12.52 -8.76 -4.61
C LEU A 247 13.09 -10.03 -3.97
N LEU A 248 14.38 -10.03 -3.60
CA LEU A 248 15.02 -11.14 -2.89
C LEU A 248 14.35 -11.40 -1.54
N GLN A 249 14.08 -10.34 -0.77
CA GLN A 249 13.41 -10.46 0.52
C GLN A 249 11.99 -11.01 0.36
N ALA A 250 11.23 -10.55 -0.63
CA ALA A 250 9.89 -11.04 -0.93
C ALA A 250 9.91 -12.51 -1.32
N GLN A 251 10.84 -12.92 -2.20
CA GLN A 251 10.99 -14.32 -2.64
C GLN A 251 11.33 -15.24 -1.46
N LEU A 252 12.29 -14.86 -0.62
CA LEU A 252 12.66 -15.62 0.56
C LEU A 252 11.50 -15.72 1.56
N ALA A 253 10.79 -14.61 1.80
CA ALA A 253 9.66 -14.59 2.72
C ALA A 253 8.51 -15.47 2.24
N LEU A 254 8.22 -15.46 0.93
CA LEU A 254 7.20 -16.31 0.31
C LEU A 254 7.57 -17.79 0.43
N GLY A 255 8.80 -18.17 0.08
CA GLY A 255 9.26 -19.55 0.16
C GLY A 255 9.33 -20.07 1.59
N LEU A 256 9.81 -19.25 2.55
CA LEU A 256 9.87 -19.62 3.97
C LEU A 256 8.50 -19.77 4.64
N GLN A 257 7.43 -19.28 4.05
CA GLN A 257 6.06 -19.47 4.54
C GLN A 257 5.42 -20.76 4.04
N GLY A 258 5.94 -21.33 2.94
CA GLY A 258 5.41 -22.51 2.26
C GLY A 258 6.02 -23.84 2.75
N GLN A 259 5.70 -24.89 2.01
CA GLN A 259 6.22 -26.25 2.24
C GLN A 259 7.71 -26.39 1.99
N ASP A 260 8.31 -25.50 1.20
CA ASP A 260 9.74 -25.53 0.81
C ASP A 260 10.67 -24.90 1.86
N ARG A 261 10.13 -24.57 3.04
CA ARG A 261 10.84 -23.87 4.11
C ARG A 261 12.18 -24.50 4.46
N GLU A 262 12.21 -25.82 4.68
CA GLU A 262 13.41 -26.54 5.12
C GLU A 262 14.49 -26.56 4.02
N GLU A 263 14.07 -26.73 2.75
CA GLU A 263 14.97 -26.69 1.60
C GLU A 263 15.62 -25.31 1.47
N ILE A 264 14.81 -24.24 1.55
CA ILE A 264 15.30 -22.86 1.47
C ILE A 264 16.26 -22.54 2.62
N LEU A 265 15.95 -22.96 3.85
CA LEU A 265 16.86 -22.77 5.00
C LEU A 265 18.20 -23.49 4.77
N THR A 266 18.16 -24.72 4.27
CA THR A 266 19.37 -25.49 3.94
C THR A 266 20.21 -24.76 2.88
N MET A 267 19.57 -24.32 1.79
CA MET A 267 20.23 -23.55 0.72
C MET A 267 20.86 -22.25 1.25
N MET A 268 20.17 -21.53 2.14
CA MET A 268 20.71 -20.31 2.77
C MET A 268 21.94 -20.60 3.62
N LEU A 269 21.92 -21.68 4.41
CA LEU A 269 23.07 -22.12 5.21
C LEU A 269 24.26 -22.49 4.34
N GLU A 270 24.05 -23.23 3.26
CA GLU A 270 25.11 -23.59 2.31
C GLU A 270 25.77 -22.37 1.64
N LEU A 271 24.97 -21.34 1.30
CA LEU A 271 25.48 -20.09 0.74
C LEU A 271 26.31 -19.28 1.76
N THR A 272 26.03 -19.41 3.06
CA THR A 272 26.75 -18.69 4.12
C THR A 272 27.96 -19.47 4.67
N ALA A 273 28.07 -20.77 4.39
CA ALA A 273 29.15 -21.63 4.85
C ALA A 273 30.46 -21.48 4.05
N ARG A 274 30.50 -20.59 3.05
CA ARG A 274 31.69 -20.24 2.28
C ARG A 274 32.24 -18.90 2.76
#